data_683f4aa3b0cc8b7208f821197aaafe4f
#
_entry.id   683f4aa3b0cc8b7208f821197aaafe4f
#
_cell.length_a   1.000
_cell.length_b   1.000
_cell.length_c   1.000
_cell.angle_alpha   90.00
_cell.angle_beta   90.00
_cell.angle_gamma   90.00
#
_symmetry.space_group_name_H-M   'P 1'
#
loop_
_entity.id
_entity.type
_entity.pdbx_description
1 polymer ?
#
loop_
_entity_poly.entity_id
_entity_poly.type
_entity_poly.pdbx_seq_one_letter_code
_entity_poly.pdbx_strand_id
1 'polypeptide(L)'
;MQRDGHLIGNHTYDHVQLDKLPNDQACQQIIKTNNEIYEITGEYPMYLRPPYGAWPKDLELCVTMLPVFWDVDTLDWKSKNVQSVENIVQREVKDGSIILMHDSFSSSVEAALQIADMLTEQGYDLVTADELLVM
;
A
#
# COMPACT_ATOMS: atom_id res chain seq x y z
N MET A 1 -10.20 -3.56 -10.20
CA MET A 1 -9.63 -2.57 -9.24
C MET A 1 -9.50 -1.19 -9.90
N GLN A 2 -8.66 -1.00 -10.92
CA GLN A 2 -8.49 0.31 -11.57
C GLN A 2 -9.82 0.92 -12.06
N ARG A 3 -10.66 0.13 -12.73
CA ARG A 3 -11.96 0.59 -13.26
C ARG A 3 -12.92 1.08 -12.18
N ASP A 4 -12.76 0.60 -10.96
CA ASP A 4 -13.60 0.97 -9.81
C ASP A 4 -13.05 2.18 -9.06
N GLY A 5 -11.99 2.80 -9.57
CA GLY A 5 -11.41 4.01 -9.00
C GLY A 5 -10.33 3.78 -7.95
N HIS A 6 -9.87 2.56 -7.73
CA HIS A 6 -8.76 2.27 -6.82
C HIS A 6 -7.44 2.77 -7.40
N LEU A 7 -6.59 3.32 -6.56
CA LEU A 7 -5.24 3.71 -6.94
C LEU A 7 -4.35 2.46 -7.04
N ILE A 8 -3.70 2.30 -8.18
CA ILE A 8 -2.76 1.20 -8.40
C ILE A 8 -1.34 1.72 -8.17
N GLY A 9 -0.61 1.06 -7.29
CA GLY A 9 0.76 1.39 -6.97
C GLY A 9 1.72 0.25 -7.22
N ASN A 10 3.01 0.56 -7.19
CA ASN A 10 4.11 -0.40 -7.33
C ASN A 10 4.52 -0.93 -5.95
N HIS A 11 4.92 -2.18 -5.86
CA HIS A 11 5.42 -2.81 -4.63
C HIS A 11 6.67 -3.66 -4.88
N THR A 12 7.45 -3.33 -5.89
CA THR A 12 8.57 -4.08 -6.46
C THR A 12 8.14 -5.37 -7.14
N TYR A 13 9.03 -5.96 -7.93
CA TYR A 13 8.70 -7.18 -8.68
C TYR A 13 8.75 -8.44 -7.81
N ASP A 14 9.81 -8.57 -7.02
CA ASP A 14 10.05 -9.75 -6.17
C ASP A 14 9.84 -9.48 -4.67
N HIS A 15 9.18 -8.39 -4.31
CA HIS A 15 8.97 -7.98 -2.91
C HIS A 15 10.30 -7.88 -2.15
N VAL A 16 11.27 -7.20 -2.74
CA VAL A 16 12.61 -7.05 -2.17
C VAL A 16 12.71 -5.86 -1.23
N GLN A 17 13.61 -5.95 -0.27
CA GLN A 17 13.98 -4.81 0.56
C GLN A 17 14.98 -3.93 -0.21
N LEU A 18 14.53 -2.80 -0.71
CA LEU A 18 15.24 -1.98 -1.68
C LEU A 18 16.59 -1.45 -1.18
N ASP A 19 16.72 -1.18 0.11
CA ASP A 19 17.94 -0.67 0.73
C ASP A 19 19.04 -1.74 0.91
N LYS A 20 18.72 -3.01 0.66
CA LYS A 20 19.67 -4.12 0.69
C LYS A 20 20.24 -4.48 -0.68
N LEU A 21 19.77 -3.81 -1.73
CA LEU A 21 20.22 -4.04 -3.11
C LEU A 21 21.10 -2.88 -3.59
N PRO A 22 22.04 -3.15 -4.53
CA PRO A 22 22.65 -2.07 -5.30
C PRO A 22 21.57 -1.24 -6.02
N ASN A 23 21.79 0.07 -6.16
CA ASN A 23 20.80 0.98 -6.75
C ASN A 23 20.30 0.55 -8.12
N ASP A 24 21.16 0.08 -8.99
CA ASP A 24 20.77 -0.38 -10.32
C ASP A 24 19.80 -1.58 -10.27
N GLN A 25 20.02 -2.51 -9.36
CA GLN A 25 19.13 -3.64 -9.14
C GLN A 25 17.80 -3.23 -8.50
N ALA A 26 17.85 -2.34 -7.53
CA ALA A 26 16.64 -1.78 -6.91
C ALA A 26 15.79 -1.03 -7.94
N CYS A 27 16.41 -0.22 -8.79
CA CYS A 27 15.74 0.47 -9.89
C CYS A 27 15.07 -0.51 -10.87
N GLN A 28 15.75 -1.59 -11.23
CA GLN A 28 15.21 -2.61 -12.14
C GLN A 28 13.96 -3.30 -11.56
N GLN A 29 13.92 -3.55 -10.27
CA GLN A 29 12.74 -4.09 -9.59
C GLN A 29 11.52 -3.18 -9.78
N ILE A 30 11.72 -1.89 -9.67
CA ILE A 30 10.67 -0.89 -9.82
C ILE A 30 10.24 -0.74 -11.28
N ILE A 31 11.20 -0.59 -12.18
CA ILE A 31 10.95 -0.40 -13.61
C ILE A 31 10.20 -1.60 -14.21
N LYS A 32 10.62 -2.80 -13.86
CA LYS A 32 10.00 -4.03 -14.34
C LYS A 32 8.52 -4.10 -13.93
N THR A 33 8.22 -3.76 -12.68
CA THR A 33 6.84 -3.72 -12.18
C THR A 33 6.03 -2.59 -12.84
N ASN A 34 6.62 -1.42 -13.04
CA ASN A 34 5.95 -0.32 -13.74
C ASN A 34 5.52 -0.73 -15.15
N ASN A 35 6.39 -1.45 -15.87
CA ASN A 35 6.09 -1.91 -17.22
C ASN A 35 4.94 -2.94 -17.23
N GLU A 36 4.94 -3.88 -16.29
CA GLU A 36 3.85 -4.85 -16.14
C GLU A 36 2.51 -4.16 -15.84
N ILE A 37 2.52 -3.19 -14.93
CA ILE A 37 1.31 -2.43 -14.60
C ILE A 37 0.82 -1.66 -15.83
N TYR A 38 1.72 -1.04 -16.58
CA TYR A 38 1.37 -0.31 -17.81
C TYR A 38 0.73 -1.24 -18.86
N GLU A 39 1.27 -2.42 -19.07
CA GLU A 39 0.72 -3.39 -20.02
C GLU A 39 -0.70 -3.82 -19.67
N ILE A 40 -1.01 -3.89 -18.37
CA ILE A 40 -2.34 -4.30 -17.89
C ILE A 40 -3.32 -3.13 -17.87
N THR A 41 -2.90 -1.97 -17.42
CA THR A 41 -3.77 -0.81 -17.12
C THR A 41 -3.74 0.29 -18.17
N GLY A 42 -2.68 0.37 -18.97
CA GLY A 42 -2.43 1.48 -19.89
C GLY A 42 -1.83 2.72 -19.23
N GLU A 43 -1.53 2.67 -17.93
CA GLU A 43 -0.98 3.79 -17.18
C GLU A 43 0.22 3.36 -16.34
N TYR A 44 1.22 4.23 -16.24
CA TYR A 44 2.34 4.03 -15.31
C TYR A 44 1.92 4.49 -13.90
N PRO A 45 2.21 3.70 -12.86
CA PRO A 45 1.91 4.12 -11.49
C PRO A 45 2.82 5.29 -11.07
N MET A 46 2.29 6.20 -10.28
CA MET A 46 3.04 7.31 -9.71
C MET A 46 3.50 7.03 -8.27
N TYR A 47 2.87 6.07 -7.62
CA TYR A 47 3.09 5.77 -6.21
C TYR A 47 3.64 4.37 -6.03
N LEU A 48 4.48 4.23 -5.01
CA LEU A 48 5.10 2.95 -4.67
C LEU A 48 5.05 2.78 -3.16
N ARG A 49 4.69 1.59 -2.71
CA ARG A 49 4.89 1.20 -1.32
C ARG A 49 6.16 0.36 -1.23
N PRO A 50 7.22 0.87 -0.58
CA PRO A 50 8.43 0.08 -0.45
C PRO A 50 8.19 -1.11 0.47
N PRO A 51 8.59 -2.34 0.08
CA PRO A 51 8.51 -3.49 0.96
C PRO A 51 9.25 -3.20 2.28
N TYR A 52 8.66 -3.63 3.39
CA TYR A 52 9.18 -3.38 4.75
C TYR A 52 9.30 -1.91 5.14
N GLY A 53 8.75 -0.99 4.36
CA GLY A 53 8.89 0.45 4.58
C GLY A 53 10.29 0.99 4.31
N ALA A 54 11.18 0.21 3.67
CA ALA A 54 12.57 0.58 3.43
C ALA A 54 12.73 1.31 2.09
N TRP A 55 12.98 2.62 2.15
CA TRP A 55 13.16 3.48 0.98
C TRP A 55 14.53 4.15 1.00
N PRO A 56 15.49 3.71 0.16
CA PRO A 56 16.80 4.36 0.07
C PRO A 56 16.68 5.70 -0.67
N LYS A 57 17.34 6.72 -0.12
CA LYS A 57 17.30 8.09 -0.67
C LYS A 57 17.80 8.18 -2.11
N ASP A 58 18.79 7.36 -2.47
CA ASP A 58 19.40 7.40 -3.79
C ASP A 58 18.48 6.91 -4.91
N LEU A 59 17.40 6.20 -4.60
CA LEU A 59 16.42 5.75 -5.59
C LEU A 59 15.64 6.90 -6.21
N GLU A 60 15.54 8.03 -5.55
CA GLU A 60 14.90 9.23 -6.10
C GLU A 60 15.62 9.73 -7.36
N LEU A 61 16.87 9.33 -7.55
CA LEU A 61 17.67 9.72 -8.72
C LEU A 61 17.34 8.90 -9.97
N CYS A 62 16.80 7.70 -9.82
CA CYS A 62 16.54 6.82 -10.97
C CYS A 62 15.05 6.62 -11.29
N VAL A 63 14.17 6.94 -10.35
CA VAL A 63 12.72 6.83 -10.54
C VAL A 63 12.02 8.07 -9.96
N THR A 64 11.03 8.56 -10.71
CA THR A 64 10.21 9.69 -10.28
C THR A 64 8.90 9.16 -9.67
N MET A 65 9.02 8.43 -8.57
CA MET A 65 7.88 7.87 -7.86
C MET A 65 7.83 8.37 -6.42
N LEU A 66 6.62 8.47 -5.89
CA LEU A 66 6.39 8.90 -4.53
C LEU A 66 6.16 7.69 -3.63
N PRO A 67 6.99 7.49 -2.60
CA PRO A 67 6.78 6.40 -1.66
C PRO A 67 5.57 6.67 -0.78
N VAL A 68 4.73 5.67 -0.59
CA VAL A 68 3.57 5.70 0.29
C VAL A 68 3.79 4.73 1.43
N PHE A 69 3.81 5.26 2.64
CA PHE A 69 3.94 4.51 3.87
C PHE A 69 2.56 4.29 4.52
N TRP A 70 2.53 4.02 5.81
CA TRP A 70 1.31 3.81 6.58
C TRP A 70 1.50 4.30 8.01
N ASP A 71 0.41 4.53 8.71
CA ASP A 71 0.41 4.89 10.12
C ASP A 71 -0.38 3.91 11.00
N VAL A 72 -1.20 3.06 10.41
CA VAL A 72 -1.88 1.97 11.13
C VAL A 72 -1.44 0.63 10.54
N ASP A 73 -0.62 -0.10 11.28
CA ASP A 73 -0.23 -1.47 10.91
C ASP A 73 -1.18 -2.45 11.59
N THR A 74 -1.99 -3.13 10.82
CA THR A 74 -2.99 -4.06 11.33
C THR A 74 -2.43 -5.39 11.82
N LEU A 75 -1.17 -5.70 11.49
CA LEU A 75 -0.54 -6.99 11.78
C LEU A 75 -1.36 -8.19 11.30
N ASP A 76 -2.09 -8.01 10.21
CA ASP A 76 -3.01 -8.99 9.64
C ASP A 76 -2.34 -10.30 9.26
N TRP A 77 -1.13 -10.22 8.73
CA TRP A 77 -0.29 -11.36 8.38
C TRP A 77 0.16 -12.19 9.59
N LYS A 78 0.24 -11.53 10.75
CA LYS A 78 0.72 -12.16 12.00
C LYS A 78 -0.42 -12.81 12.77
N SER A 79 -1.49 -12.09 13.02
CA SER A 79 -2.63 -12.59 13.79
C SER A 79 -3.50 -13.55 12.97
N LYS A 80 -3.68 -13.26 11.68
CA LYS A 80 -4.62 -13.98 10.80
C LYS A 80 -6.00 -14.11 11.44
N ASN A 81 -6.43 -13.06 12.13
CA ASN A 81 -7.65 -13.05 12.92
C ASN A 81 -8.41 -11.74 12.68
N VAL A 82 -9.63 -11.85 12.19
CA VAL A 82 -10.49 -10.72 11.84
C VAL A 82 -10.66 -9.75 13.01
N GLN A 83 -11.01 -10.27 14.19
CA GLN A 83 -11.28 -9.43 15.36
C GLN A 83 -10.03 -8.68 15.84
N SER A 84 -8.87 -9.34 15.80
CA SER A 84 -7.60 -8.69 16.17
C SER A 84 -7.26 -7.52 15.25
N VAL A 85 -7.47 -7.70 13.94
CA VAL A 85 -7.26 -6.66 12.95
C VAL A 85 -8.23 -5.49 13.16
N GLU A 86 -9.50 -5.77 13.35
CA GLU A 86 -10.51 -4.75 13.62
C GLU A 86 -10.23 -3.97 14.90
N ASN A 87 -9.79 -4.64 15.95
CA ASN A 87 -9.46 -4.01 17.22
C ASN A 87 -8.30 -3.01 17.08
N ILE A 88 -7.29 -3.34 16.29
CA ILE A 88 -6.17 -2.43 16.03
C ILE A 88 -6.67 -1.19 15.29
N VAL A 89 -7.45 -1.37 14.24
CA VAL A 89 -8.01 -0.25 13.46
C VAL A 89 -8.88 0.63 14.36
N GLN A 90 -9.79 0.03 15.12
CA GLN A 90 -10.68 0.77 16.01
C GLN A 90 -9.91 1.61 17.03
N ARG A 91 -8.79 1.10 17.54
CA ARG A 91 -7.97 1.79 18.54
C ARG A 91 -7.11 2.91 17.95
N GLU A 92 -6.58 2.71 16.74
CA GLU A 92 -5.51 3.55 16.18
C GLU A 92 -5.96 4.49 15.07
N VAL A 93 -7.08 4.22 14.42
CA VAL A 93 -7.54 5.02 13.29
C VAL A 93 -7.91 6.45 13.71
N LYS A 94 -7.57 7.39 12.85
CA LYS A 94 -7.92 8.80 12.96
C LYS A 94 -8.09 9.39 11.56
N ASP A 95 -8.57 10.61 11.46
CA ASP A 95 -8.66 11.31 10.18
C ASP A 95 -7.28 11.40 9.51
N GLY A 96 -7.23 11.04 8.24
CA GLY A 96 -6.00 11.00 7.46
C GLY A 96 -5.18 9.72 7.60
N SER A 97 -5.63 8.72 8.35
CA SER A 97 -4.91 7.44 8.51
C SER A 97 -4.78 6.67 7.20
N ILE A 98 -3.60 6.08 7.00
CA ILE A 98 -3.34 5.07 5.96
C ILE A 98 -3.17 3.72 6.66
N ILE A 99 -4.06 2.79 6.35
CA ILE A 99 -4.13 1.48 7.01
C ILE A 99 -3.44 0.44 6.14
N LEU A 100 -2.46 -0.28 6.71
CA LEU A 100 -1.74 -1.34 6.03
C LEU A 100 -2.46 -2.67 6.21
N MET A 101 -2.78 -3.32 5.10
CA MET A 101 -3.33 -4.67 5.05
C MET A 101 -2.76 -5.43 3.85
N HIS A 102 -2.89 -6.74 3.88
CA HIS A 102 -2.44 -7.64 2.82
C HIS A 102 -3.62 -8.49 2.33
N ASP A 103 -3.65 -8.85 1.06
CA ASP A 103 -4.72 -9.66 0.47
C ASP A 103 -4.40 -11.16 0.38
N SER A 104 -3.26 -11.56 0.94
CA SER A 104 -2.78 -12.96 0.88
C SER A 104 -3.55 -13.93 1.79
N PHE A 105 -4.34 -13.41 2.72
CA PHE A 105 -5.07 -14.21 3.71
C PHE A 105 -6.56 -13.91 3.67
N SER A 106 -7.38 -14.95 3.73
CA SER A 106 -8.85 -14.79 3.76
C SER A 106 -9.33 -13.94 4.95
N SER A 107 -8.67 -14.08 6.11
CA SER A 107 -8.95 -13.25 7.28
C SER A 107 -8.71 -11.75 7.02
N SER A 108 -7.67 -11.41 6.27
CA SER A 108 -7.40 -10.01 5.91
C SER A 108 -8.47 -9.44 4.99
N VAL A 109 -8.92 -10.21 4.01
CA VAL A 109 -9.99 -9.78 3.09
C VAL A 109 -11.30 -9.58 3.84
N GLU A 110 -11.68 -10.52 4.69
CA GLU A 110 -12.89 -10.42 5.51
C GLU A 110 -12.82 -9.21 6.44
N ALA A 111 -11.69 -9.01 7.12
CA ALA A 111 -11.48 -7.86 7.99
C ALA A 111 -11.57 -6.54 7.21
N ALA A 112 -10.99 -6.46 6.01
CA ALA A 112 -11.03 -5.26 5.19
C ALA A 112 -12.46 -4.85 4.84
N LEU A 113 -13.31 -5.81 4.48
CA LEU A 113 -14.71 -5.55 4.16
C LEU A 113 -15.48 -5.06 5.39
N GLN A 114 -15.28 -5.68 6.55
CA GLN A 114 -15.92 -5.28 7.79
C GLN A 114 -15.42 -3.91 8.28
N ILE A 115 -14.12 -3.64 8.15
CA ILE A 115 -13.52 -2.34 8.50
C ILE A 115 -14.08 -1.23 7.61
N ALA A 116 -14.22 -1.49 6.32
CA ALA A 116 -14.82 -0.51 5.40
C ALA A 116 -16.23 -0.11 5.83
N ASP A 117 -17.08 -1.08 6.18
CA ASP A 117 -18.42 -0.83 6.68
C ASP A 117 -18.39 -0.08 8.02
N MET A 118 -17.57 -0.54 8.94
CA MET A 118 -17.43 0.06 10.28
C MET A 118 -16.99 1.52 10.21
N LEU A 119 -15.96 1.83 9.43
CA LEU A 119 -15.46 3.20 9.31
C LEU A 119 -16.45 4.11 8.60
N THR A 120 -17.13 3.61 7.59
CA THR A 120 -18.19 4.36 6.89
C THR A 120 -19.33 4.70 7.86
N GLU A 121 -19.75 3.75 8.67
CA GLU A 121 -20.78 3.98 9.70
C GLU A 121 -20.34 5.01 10.76
N GLN A 122 -19.04 5.08 11.04
CA GLN A 122 -18.47 6.07 11.97
C GLN A 122 -18.27 7.46 11.34
N GLY A 123 -18.59 7.63 10.06
CA GLY A 123 -18.52 8.91 9.37
C GLY A 123 -17.20 9.17 8.65
N TYR A 124 -16.33 8.17 8.53
CA TYR A 124 -15.13 8.29 7.71
C TYR A 124 -15.45 8.12 6.22
N ASP A 125 -14.77 8.89 5.40
CA ASP A 125 -14.71 8.65 3.95
C ASP A 125 -13.50 7.80 3.63
N LEU A 126 -13.70 6.75 2.83
CA LEU A 126 -12.63 5.91 2.33
C LEU A 126 -12.18 6.47 0.99
N VAL A 127 -10.98 6.99 0.95
CA VAL A 127 -10.43 7.69 -0.22
C VAL A 127 -9.17 6.98 -0.73
N THR A 128 -8.74 7.32 -1.93
CA THR A 128 -7.46 6.85 -2.44
C THR A 128 -6.30 7.61 -1.77
N ALA A 129 -5.14 6.94 -1.66
CA ALA A 129 -4.01 7.50 -0.90
C ALA A 129 -3.52 8.84 -1.45
N ASP A 130 -3.63 9.07 -2.76
CA ASP A 130 -3.23 10.34 -3.38
C ASP A 130 -4.04 11.53 -2.87
N GLU A 131 -5.30 11.32 -2.49
CA GLU A 131 -6.12 12.38 -1.91
C GLU A 131 -5.61 12.83 -0.51
N LEU A 132 -4.93 11.93 0.20
CA LEU A 132 -4.32 12.23 1.51
C LEU A 132 -2.93 12.85 1.38
N LEU A 133 -2.26 12.65 0.25
CA LEU A 133 -0.88 13.10 0.02
C LEU A 133 -0.79 14.48 -0.63
N VAL A 134 -1.89 14.99 -1.13
CA VAL A 134 -1.98 16.34 -1.70
C VAL A 134 -2.25 17.32 -0.58
N MET A 135 -1.21 17.91 -0.10
CA MET A 135 -1.31 19.02 0.86
C MET A 135 -0.66 20.27 0.29
#